data_8de8df9bad694882e2b7ed874135f4a7
#
_entry.id   8de8df9bad694882e2b7ed874135f4a7
#
_cell.length_a   1.000
_cell.length_b   1.000
_cell.length_c   1.000
_cell.angle_alpha   90.00
_cell.angle_beta   90.00
_cell.angle_gamma   90.00
#
_symmetry.space_group_name_H-M   'P 1'
#
loop_
_entity.id
_entity.type
_entity.pdbx_description
1 polymer ?
#
loop_
_entity_poly.entity_id
_entity_poly.type
_entity_poly.pdbx_seq_one_letter_code
_entity_poly.pdbx_strand_id
1 'polypeptide(L)'
;MTNTTGVMPAPAAGGGFRLRYPVFAVIVAMMAYVVYHNERFIIDATNPIWNHYEPFKWWLLPHGLAGGCALVLAPLQFWESLRQRHTAVHRTIGTIYVIGVLILAPVGLYIQYQDEAQGAARSFTIETMIQSSTLVICTLFGLYFALRRQFTYHRQWMIRSYAVALTFFEIRVILGVFGLDHQPMDWHTLETVVWSCVASSVLVGDIANQIYESRLVSSRQVTRSARVAVAADD
;
A
#
# COMPACT_ATOMS: atom_id res chain seq x y z
N MET A 1 -46.26 -24.21 39.14
CA MET A 1 -45.70 -22.88 38.83
C MET A 1 -44.40 -23.12 38.06
N THR A 2 -44.48 -23.09 36.76
CA THR A 2 -43.32 -23.34 35.87
C THR A 2 -42.59 -22.03 35.60
N ASN A 3 -41.39 -21.96 36.14
CA ASN A 3 -40.51 -20.78 35.98
C ASN A 3 -39.81 -20.89 34.61
N THR A 4 -40.32 -20.20 33.61
CA THR A 4 -39.66 -20.03 32.32
C THR A 4 -38.61 -18.93 32.44
N THR A 5 -37.36 -19.32 32.69
CA THR A 5 -36.21 -18.43 32.55
C THR A 5 -36.06 -18.05 31.08
N GLY A 6 -36.49 -16.84 30.76
CA GLY A 6 -36.29 -16.25 29.42
C GLY A 6 -34.82 -16.06 29.13
N VAL A 7 -34.27 -16.99 28.34
CA VAL A 7 -32.95 -16.81 27.74
C VAL A 7 -33.07 -15.64 26.78
N MET A 8 -32.52 -14.49 27.15
CA MET A 8 -32.38 -13.38 26.22
C MET A 8 -31.50 -13.81 25.04
N PRO A 9 -31.96 -13.65 23.80
CA PRO A 9 -31.14 -13.98 22.65
C PRO A 9 -29.86 -13.10 22.67
N ALA A 10 -28.71 -13.76 22.50
CA ALA A 10 -27.44 -13.07 22.37
C ALA A 10 -27.59 -11.96 21.30
N PRO A 11 -27.07 -10.74 21.56
CA PRO A 11 -27.15 -9.67 20.58
C PRO A 11 -26.52 -10.14 19.27
N ALA A 12 -27.31 -10.12 18.20
CA ALA A 12 -26.87 -10.46 16.87
C ALA A 12 -25.57 -9.68 16.61
N ALA A 13 -24.51 -10.40 16.25
CA ALA A 13 -23.24 -9.79 15.89
C ALA A 13 -23.51 -8.83 14.73
N GLY A 14 -23.69 -7.55 15.07
CA GLY A 14 -23.98 -6.51 14.12
C GLY A 14 -22.98 -6.57 12.98
N GLY A 15 -23.46 -6.78 11.76
CA GLY A 15 -22.68 -6.79 10.53
C GLY A 15 -22.10 -5.41 10.26
N GLY A 16 -21.22 -4.93 11.16
CA GLY A 16 -20.54 -3.66 10.99
C GLY A 16 -19.79 -3.66 9.67
N PHE A 17 -20.12 -2.70 8.82
CA PHE A 17 -19.46 -2.45 7.56
C PHE A 17 -17.94 -2.48 7.77
N ARG A 18 -17.28 -3.48 7.22
CA ARG A 18 -15.84 -3.71 7.42
C ARG A 18 -15.08 -2.76 6.50
N LEU A 19 -14.57 -1.66 7.05
CA LEU A 19 -13.80 -0.61 6.34
C LEU A 19 -12.75 -1.16 5.36
N ARG A 20 -12.27 -2.37 5.59
CA ARG A 20 -11.31 -3.04 4.70
C ARG A 20 -11.81 -3.21 3.27
N TYR A 21 -13.10 -3.50 3.06
CA TYR A 21 -13.64 -3.71 1.72
C TYR A 21 -13.63 -2.45 0.86
N PRO A 22 -14.14 -1.27 1.32
CA PRO A 22 -14.02 -0.05 0.56
C PRO A 22 -12.57 0.39 0.34
N VAL A 23 -11.67 0.21 1.31
CA VAL A 23 -10.25 0.50 1.12
C VAL A 23 -9.67 -0.36 -0.01
N PHE A 24 -9.90 -1.67 -0.01
CA PHE A 24 -9.47 -2.53 -1.11
C PHE A 24 -10.11 -2.17 -2.44
N ALA A 25 -11.40 -1.83 -2.45
CA ALA A 25 -12.08 -1.40 -3.67
C ALA A 25 -11.45 -0.12 -4.25
N VAL A 26 -11.12 0.85 -3.41
CA VAL A 26 -10.41 2.07 -3.84
C VAL A 26 -9.03 1.74 -4.41
N ILE A 27 -8.23 0.91 -3.73
CA ILE A 27 -6.91 0.51 -4.21
C ILE A 27 -7.03 -0.20 -5.57
N VAL A 28 -7.95 -1.15 -5.71
CA VAL A 28 -8.17 -1.86 -6.98
C VAL A 28 -8.63 -0.91 -8.09
N ALA A 29 -9.50 0.06 -7.77
CA ALA A 29 -9.95 1.06 -8.73
C ALA A 29 -8.79 1.97 -9.19
N MET A 30 -7.93 2.43 -8.27
CA MET A 30 -6.72 3.19 -8.59
C MET A 30 -5.77 2.38 -9.50
N MET A 31 -5.54 1.11 -9.17
CA MET A 31 -4.71 0.22 -9.99
C MET A 31 -5.28 0.06 -11.40
N ALA A 32 -6.59 -0.22 -11.51
CA ALA A 32 -7.25 -0.37 -12.81
C ALA A 32 -7.18 0.92 -13.63
N TYR A 33 -7.40 2.08 -12.98
CA TYR A 33 -7.26 3.39 -13.61
C TYR A 33 -5.85 3.60 -14.18
N VAL A 34 -4.82 3.41 -13.37
CA VAL A 34 -3.42 3.63 -13.79
C VAL A 34 -3.01 2.67 -14.91
N VAL A 35 -3.33 1.38 -14.79
CA VAL A 35 -3.03 0.40 -15.85
C VAL A 35 -3.73 0.78 -17.16
N TYR A 36 -4.97 1.22 -17.10
CA TYR A 36 -5.72 1.59 -18.29
C TYR A 36 -5.26 2.92 -18.91
N HIS A 37 -4.97 3.95 -18.11
CA HIS A 37 -4.63 5.28 -18.63
C HIS A 37 -3.13 5.49 -18.84
N ASN A 38 -2.30 5.00 -17.94
CA ASN A 38 -0.87 5.34 -17.95
C ASN A 38 0.01 4.22 -18.52
N GLU A 39 -0.34 2.95 -18.31
CA GLU A 39 0.55 1.83 -18.63
C GLU A 39 0.18 1.11 -19.93
N ARG A 40 -0.80 1.61 -20.70
CA ARG A 40 -1.20 1.00 -21.98
C ARG A 40 -0.08 0.94 -23.02
N PHE A 41 0.89 1.85 -22.94
CA PHE A 41 2.05 1.85 -23.82
C PHE A 41 2.86 0.54 -23.73
N ILE A 42 2.81 -0.17 -22.60
CA ILE A 42 3.54 -1.44 -22.41
C ILE A 42 3.10 -2.50 -23.41
N ILE A 43 1.81 -2.49 -23.80
CA ILE A 43 1.24 -3.43 -24.77
C ILE A 43 1.22 -2.88 -26.20
N ASP A 44 1.58 -1.63 -26.41
CA ASP A 44 1.65 -0.96 -27.70
C ASP A 44 3.11 -0.62 -28.05
N ALA A 45 3.75 -1.51 -28.79
CA ALA A 45 5.15 -1.35 -29.19
C ALA A 45 5.40 -0.12 -30.11
N THR A 46 4.32 0.45 -30.69
CA THR A 46 4.40 1.60 -31.58
C THR A 46 4.21 2.94 -30.87
N ASN A 47 3.94 2.92 -29.57
CA ASN A 47 3.67 4.11 -28.79
C ASN A 47 4.91 5.03 -28.75
N PRO A 48 4.77 6.33 -29.07
CA PRO A 48 5.91 7.29 -29.11
C PRO A 48 6.64 7.43 -27.78
N ILE A 49 6.01 7.11 -26.66
CA ILE A 49 6.65 7.19 -25.31
C ILE A 49 7.87 6.28 -25.20
N TRP A 50 7.95 5.21 -26.02
CA TRP A 50 9.13 4.35 -26.06
C TRP A 50 10.40 5.06 -26.49
N ASN A 51 10.29 6.14 -27.29
CA ASN A 51 11.45 6.96 -27.67
C ASN A 51 12.10 7.62 -26.45
N HIS A 52 11.30 8.03 -25.48
CA HIS A 52 11.79 8.58 -24.21
C HIS A 52 12.48 7.51 -23.38
N TYR A 53 11.93 6.31 -23.32
CA TYR A 53 12.47 5.21 -22.51
C TYR A 53 13.61 4.43 -23.17
N GLU A 54 13.89 4.64 -24.48
CA GLU A 54 14.90 3.88 -25.24
C GLU A 54 16.27 3.77 -24.52
N PRO A 55 16.82 4.84 -23.89
CA PRO A 55 18.13 4.75 -23.24
C PRO A 55 18.18 3.82 -22.03
N PHE A 56 17.04 3.59 -21.37
CA PHE A 56 16.94 2.80 -20.13
C PHE A 56 15.80 1.79 -20.09
N LYS A 57 15.22 1.46 -21.24
CA LYS A 57 14.07 0.52 -21.34
C LYS A 57 14.32 -0.84 -20.69
N TRP A 58 15.54 -1.33 -20.74
CA TRP A 58 15.91 -2.61 -20.12
C TRP A 58 15.88 -2.58 -18.59
N TRP A 59 15.98 -1.41 -17.98
CA TRP A 59 15.81 -1.20 -16.55
C TRP A 59 14.34 -1.01 -16.16
N LEU A 60 13.54 -0.50 -17.10
CA LEU A 60 12.11 -0.30 -16.89
C LEU A 60 11.38 -1.64 -16.69
N LEU A 61 11.80 -2.70 -17.39
CA LEU A 61 11.17 -4.02 -17.28
C LEU A 61 11.30 -4.63 -15.87
N PRO A 62 12.51 -4.79 -15.29
CA PRO A 62 12.63 -5.31 -13.93
C PRO A 62 12.00 -4.38 -12.88
N HIS A 63 12.06 -3.05 -13.07
CA HIS A 63 11.39 -2.09 -12.21
C HIS A 63 9.87 -2.29 -12.25
N GLY A 64 9.26 -2.29 -13.43
CA GLY A 64 7.83 -2.45 -13.60
C GLY A 64 7.31 -3.81 -13.10
N LEU A 65 8.06 -4.90 -13.36
CA LEU A 65 7.69 -6.24 -12.89
C LEU A 65 7.77 -6.32 -11.35
N ALA A 66 8.84 -5.82 -10.76
CA ALA A 66 9.02 -5.80 -9.31
C ALA A 66 7.98 -4.90 -8.62
N GLY A 67 7.74 -3.71 -9.18
CA GLY A 67 6.71 -2.78 -8.70
C GLY A 67 5.30 -3.35 -8.83
N GLY A 68 4.98 -3.94 -9.97
CA GLY A 68 3.69 -4.60 -10.20
C GLY A 68 3.45 -5.73 -9.20
N CYS A 69 4.45 -6.61 -8.98
CA CYS A 69 4.35 -7.64 -7.96
C CYS A 69 4.16 -7.04 -6.55
N ALA A 70 4.93 -6.01 -6.19
CA ALA A 70 4.82 -5.39 -4.88
C ALA A 70 3.45 -4.75 -4.67
N LEU A 71 2.94 -4.01 -5.64
CA LEU A 71 1.67 -3.28 -5.53
C LEU A 71 0.45 -4.19 -5.59
N VAL A 72 0.45 -5.20 -6.48
CA VAL A 72 -0.71 -6.09 -6.69
C VAL A 72 -0.82 -7.14 -5.59
N LEU A 73 0.31 -7.68 -5.12
CA LEU A 73 0.29 -8.77 -4.14
C LEU A 73 0.18 -8.26 -2.69
N ALA A 74 0.62 -7.04 -2.40
CA ALA A 74 0.60 -6.52 -1.03
C ALA A 74 -0.81 -6.45 -0.40
N PRO A 75 -1.89 -6.05 -1.09
CA PRO A 75 -3.24 -6.08 -0.51
C PRO A 75 -3.64 -7.44 0.04
N LEU A 76 -3.21 -8.54 -0.61
CA LEU A 76 -3.48 -9.90 -0.14
C LEU A 76 -2.82 -10.19 1.21
N GLN A 77 -1.70 -9.51 1.53
CA GLN A 77 -1.00 -9.66 2.81
C GLN A 77 -1.82 -9.16 4.01
N PHE A 78 -2.71 -8.20 3.79
CA PHE A 78 -3.59 -7.65 4.83
C PHE A 78 -4.87 -8.49 5.03
N TRP A 79 -5.07 -9.54 4.22
CA TRP A 79 -6.24 -10.41 4.35
C TRP A 79 -6.04 -11.41 5.48
N GLU A 80 -6.76 -11.21 6.56
CA GLU A 80 -6.62 -12.01 7.79
C GLU A 80 -6.87 -13.50 7.58
N SER A 81 -7.86 -13.85 6.76
CA SER A 81 -8.18 -15.26 6.45
C SER A 81 -7.02 -15.95 5.72
N LEU A 82 -6.35 -15.24 4.79
CA LEU A 82 -5.17 -15.77 4.09
C LEU A 82 -4.02 -16.02 5.09
N ARG A 83 -3.76 -15.04 5.95
CA ARG A 83 -2.71 -15.13 6.97
C ARG A 83 -2.94 -16.27 7.96
N GLN A 84 -4.20 -16.50 8.39
CA GLN A 84 -4.52 -17.52 9.40
C GLN A 84 -4.59 -18.93 8.81
N ARG A 85 -5.17 -19.07 7.61
CA ARG A 85 -5.43 -20.39 7.00
C ARG A 85 -4.29 -20.86 6.09
N HIS A 86 -3.57 -19.93 5.46
CA HIS A 86 -2.55 -20.21 4.45
C HIS A 86 -1.25 -19.45 4.75
N THR A 87 -0.65 -19.72 5.90
CA THR A 87 0.59 -19.04 6.37
C THR A 87 1.77 -19.20 5.39
N ALA A 88 1.87 -20.33 4.68
CA ALA A 88 2.89 -20.52 3.66
C ALA A 88 2.72 -19.53 2.50
N VAL A 89 1.49 -19.39 2.00
CA VAL A 89 1.17 -18.43 0.92
C VAL A 89 1.45 -17.00 1.37
N HIS A 90 1.04 -16.62 2.58
CA HIS A 90 1.36 -15.31 3.15
C HIS A 90 2.86 -15.04 3.19
N ARG A 91 3.67 -16.01 3.63
CA ARG A 91 5.14 -15.88 3.66
C ARG A 91 5.73 -15.75 2.26
N THR A 92 5.29 -16.58 1.30
CA THR A 92 5.79 -16.53 -0.08
C THR A 92 5.49 -15.18 -0.72
N ILE A 93 4.26 -14.68 -0.63
CA ILE A 93 3.88 -13.38 -1.17
C ILE A 93 4.65 -12.25 -0.45
N GLY A 94 4.82 -12.33 0.88
CA GLY A 94 5.62 -11.37 1.63
C GLY A 94 7.09 -11.36 1.22
N THR A 95 7.67 -12.53 0.91
CA THR A 95 9.04 -12.63 0.39
C THR A 95 9.14 -12.00 -1.00
N ILE A 96 8.18 -12.27 -1.88
CA ILE A 96 8.12 -11.65 -3.21
C ILE A 96 8.02 -10.11 -3.08
N TYR A 97 7.21 -9.61 -2.15
CA TYR A 97 7.11 -8.18 -1.87
C TYR A 97 8.47 -7.58 -1.45
N VAL A 98 9.14 -8.19 -0.48
CA VAL A 98 10.45 -7.70 0.01
C VAL A 98 11.49 -7.70 -1.11
N ILE A 99 11.61 -8.79 -1.86
CA ILE A 99 12.53 -8.88 -3.01
C ILE A 99 12.16 -7.84 -4.07
N GLY A 100 10.86 -7.68 -4.36
CA GLY A 100 10.35 -6.68 -5.28
C GLY A 100 10.79 -5.27 -4.87
N VAL A 101 10.61 -4.89 -3.61
CA VAL A 101 11.05 -3.58 -3.09
C VAL A 101 12.56 -3.38 -3.21
N LEU A 102 13.35 -4.40 -2.89
CA LEU A 102 14.82 -4.33 -2.97
C LEU A 102 15.34 -4.22 -4.42
N ILE A 103 14.55 -4.62 -5.40
CA ILE A 103 14.84 -4.44 -6.82
C ILE A 103 14.30 -3.10 -7.32
N LEU A 104 13.03 -2.82 -7.07
CA LEU A 104 12.37 -1.64 -7.65
C LEU A 104 12.95 -0.33 -7.15
N ALA A 105 13.37 -0.24 -5.88
CA ALA A 105 13.84 0.99 -5.27
C ALA A 105 15.18 1.48 -5.91
N PRO A 106 16.25 0.68 -5.97
CA PRO A 106 17.49 1.12 -6.60
C PRO A 106 17.37 1.28 -8.12
N VAL A 107 16.58 0.42 -8.79
CA VAL A 107 16.36 0.52 -10.23
C VAL A 107 15.54 1.77 -10.56
N GLY A 108 14.50 2.09 -9.78
CA GLY A 108 13.73 3.33 -9.94
C GLY A 108 14.58 4.57 -9.77
N LEU A 109 15.46 4.59 -8.76
CA LEU A 109 16.41 5.69 -8.57
C LEU A 109 17.37 5.82 -9.74
N TYR A 110 17.86 4.71 -10.29
CA TYR A 110 18.72 4.72 -11.48
C TYR A 110 17.99 5.26 -12.71
N ILE A 111 16.73 4.84 -12.95
CA ILE A 111 15.89 5.35 -14.03
C ILE A 111 15.73 6.87 -13.89
N GLN A 112 15.40 7.36 -12.69
CA GLN A 112 15.21 8.77 -12.44
C GLN A 112 16.51 9.58 -12.62
N TYR A 113 17.65 9.00 -12.26
CA TYR A 113 18.97 9.61 -12.53
C TYR A 113 19.25 9.75 -14.05
N GLN A 114 18.86 8.75 -14.85
CA GLN A 114 18.97 8.84 -16.31
C GLN A 114 18.02 9.88 -16.89
N ASP A 115 16.83 10.02 -16.32
CA ASP A 115 15.87 11.06 -16.69
C ASP A 115 16.41 12.47 -16.41
N GLU A 116 17.05 12.68 -15.25
CA GLU A 116 17.74 13.93 -14.93
C GLU A 116 18.85 14.23 -15.96
N ALA A 117 19.60 13.23 -16.39
CA ALA A 117 20.62 13.39 -17.42
C ALA A 117 20.04 13.80 -18.79
N GLN A 118 18.76 13.53 -19.03
CA GLN A 118 18.01 13.95 -20.23
C GLN A 118 17.27 15.29 -20.04
N GLY A 119 17.43 15.96 -18.89
CA GLY A 119 16.89 17.29 -18.63
C GLY A 119 15.69 17.34 -17.67
N ALA A 120 15.31 16.23 -17.05
CA ALA A 120 14.32 16.26 -15.97
C ALA A 120 14.85 17.05 -14.76
N ALA A 121 13.95 17.65 -13.99
CA ALA A 121 14.33 18.45 -12.85
C ALA A 121 14.97 17.57 -11.74
N ARG A 122 16.10 18.04 -11.19
CA ARG A 122 16.82 17.35 -10.11
C ARG A 122 15.98 17.11 -8.86
N SER A 123 14.93 17.91 -8.64
CA SER A 123 14.01 17.73 -7.52
C SER A 123 13.32 16.36 -7.54
N PHE A 124 13.02 15.80 -8.72
CA PHE A 124 12.45 14.45 -8.86
C PHE A 124 13.45 13.35 -8.48
N THR A 125 14.74 13.54 -8.78
CA THR A 125 15.78 12.59 -8.34
C THR A 125 15.91 12.59 -6.82
N ILE A 126 15.87 13.76 -6.19
CA ILE A 126 15.93 13.89 -4.72
C ILE A 126 14.66 13.26 -4.10
N GLU A 127 13.49 13.54 -4.66
CA GLU A 127 12.22 12.96 -4.22
C GLU A 127 12.25 11.43 -4.31
N THR A 128 12.62 10.89 -5.46
CA THR A 128 12.73 9.44 -5.68
C THR A 128 13.75 8.79 -4.73
N MET A 129 14.84 9.47 -4.40
CA MET A 129 15.81 9.01 -3.41
C MET A 129 15.18 8.93 -2.02
N ILE A 130 14.43 9.93 -1.61
CA ILE A 130 13.73 9.97 -0.31
C ILE A 130 12.65 8.88 -0.27
N GLN A 131 11.81 8.78 -1.30
CA GLN A 131 10.76 7.78 -1.40
C GLN A 131 11.32 6.35 -1.36
N SER A 132 12.31 6.06 -2.21
CA SER A 132 12.96 4.75 -2.30
C SER A 132 13.64 4.36 -0.99
N SER A 133 14.35 5.30 -0.36
CA SER A 133 14.98 5.05 0.94
C SER A 133 13.95 4.77 2.03
N THR A 134 12.88 5.55 2.08
CA THR A 134 11.78 5.37 3.05
C THR A 134 11.09 4.02 2.83
N LEU A 135 10.82 3.65 1.57
CA LEU A 135 10.22 2.37 1.21
C LEU A 135 11.09 1.19 1.67
N VAL A 136 12.39 1.24 1.37
CA VAL A 136 13.35 0.19 1.78
C VAL A 136 13.45 0.10 3.30
N ILE A 137 13.59 1.23 4.00
CA ILE A 137 13.67 1.28 5.46
C ILE A 137 12.42 0.67 6.09
N CYS A 138 11.23 1.09 5.69
CA CYS A 138 9.97 0.54 6.20
C CYS A 138 9.85 -0.96 5.96
N THR A 139 10.25 -1.42 4.77
CA THR A 139 10.22 -2.84 4.38
C THR A 139 11.18 -3.67 5.21
N LEU A 140 12.42 -3.20 5.39
CA LEU A 140 13.45 -3.90 6.17
C LEU A 140 13.09 -3.97 7.65
N PHE A 141 12.54 -2.90 8.24
CA PHE A 141 12.00 -2.96 9.61
C PHE A 141 10.81 -3.92 9.70
N GLY A 142 9.93 -3.92 8.71
CA GLY A 142 8.85 -4.90 8.62
C GLY A 142 9.38 -6.34 8.63
N LEU A 143 10.38 -6.63 7.81
CA LEU A 143 11.04 -7.94 7.76
C LEU A 143 11.75 -8.27 9.09
N TYR A 144 12.51 -7.34 9.67
CA TYR A 144 13.18 -7.51 10.94
C TYR A 144 12.22 -7.94 12.06
N PHE A 145 11.10 -7.25 12.20
CA PHE A 145 10.10 -7.58 13.22
C PHE A 145 9.36 -8.90 12.93
N ALA A 146 9.20 -9.28 11.66
CA ALA A 146 8.70 -10.61 11.29
C ALA A 146 9.63 -11.72 11.76
N LEU A 147 10.94 -11.58 11.52
CA LEU A 147 11.96 -12.53 11.96
C LEU A 147 12.06 -12.64 13.48
N ARG A 148 11.83 -11.52 14.20
CA ARG A 148 11.73 -11.46 15.68
C ARG A 148 10.40 -11.95 16.21
N ARG A 149 9.45 -12.37 15.37
CA ARG A 149 8.09 -12.79 15.73
C ARG A 149 7.28 -11.69 16.46
N GLN A 150 7.64 -10.43 16.27
CA GLN A 150 6.95 -9.26 16.81
C GLN A 150 5.90 -8.76 15.79
N PHE A 151 4.83 -9.53 15.63
CA PHE A 151 3.87 -9.36 14.53
C PHE A 151 3.09 -8.04 14.55
N THR A 152 2.93 -7.40 15.71
CA THR A 152 2.30 -6.07 15.80
C THR A 152 3.17 -5.03 15.10
N TYR A 153 4.45 -4.96 15.42
CA TYR A 153 5.39 -4.04 14.78
C TYR A 153 5.62 -4.40 13.30
N HIS A 154 5.76 -5.68 12.98
CA HIS A 154 5.81 -6.14 11.59
C HIS A 154 4.67 -5.55 10.76
N ARG A 155 3.42 -5.69 11.22
CA ARG A 155 2.25 -5.17 10.51
C ARG A 155 2.31 -3.64 10.37
N GLN A 156 2.66 -2.92 11.44
CA GLN A 156 2.74 -1.45 11.42
C GLN A 156 3.74 -0.96 10.37
N TRP A 157 4.92 -1.58 10.30
CA TRP A 157 5.94 -1.23 9.32
C TRP A 157 5.55 -1.62 7.89
N MET A 158 4.88 -2.75 7.70
CA MET A 158 4.39 -3.16 6.38
C MET A 158 3.26 -2.25 5.88
N ILE A 159 2.42 -1.71 6.76
CA ILE A 159 1.40 -0.71 6.39
C ILE A 159 2.08 0.58 5.92
N ARG A 160 3.12 1.08 6.62
CA ARG A 160 3.90 2.24 6.17
C ARG A 160 4.59 1.98 4.83
N SER A 161 5.26 0.84 4.71
CA SER A 161 5.90 0.43 3.46
C SER A 161 4.92 0.44 2.29
N TYR A 162 3.73 -0.13 2.47
CA TYR A 162 2.74 -0.16 1.42
C TYR A 162 2.13 1.21 1.11
N ALA A 163 1.93 2.06 2.12
CA ALA A 163 1.47 3.43 1.91
C ALA A 163 2.48 4.23 1.06
N VAL A 164 3.78 4.08 1.32
CA VAL A 164 4.82 4.68 0.47
C VAL A 164 4.82 4.12 -0.94
N ALA A 165 4.60 2.81 -1.11
CA ALA A 165 4.52 2.20 -2.44
C ALA A 165 3.28 2.68 -3.24
N LEU A 166 2.18 2.99 -2.56
CA LEU A 166 0.94 3.47 -3.20
C LEU A 166 1.07 4.87 -3.81
N THR A 167 2.04 5.69 -3.40
CA THR A 167 2.27 7.03 -3.97
C THR A 167 2.38 7.00 -5.49
N PHE A 168 2.92 5.92 -6.06
CA PHE A 168 2.96 5.73 -7.49
C PHE A 168 1.57 5.82 -8.15
N PHE A 169 0.56 5.19 -7.55
CA PHE A 169 -0.81 5.27 -8.05
C PHE A 169 -1.48 6.60 -7.69
N GLU A 170 -1.23 7.11 -6.48
CA GLU A 170 -1.81 8.37 -6.01
C GLU A 170 -1.45 9.53 -6.94
N ILE A 171 -0.17 9.68 -7.28
CA ILE A 171 0.33 10.72 -8.18
C ILE A 171 -0.39 10.62 -9.54
N ARG A 172 -0.42 9.44 -10.15
CA ARG A 172 -1.05 9.26 -11.47
C ARG A 172 -2.56 9.49 -11.47
N VAL A 173 -3.23 9.05 -10.41
CA VAL A 173 -4.68 9.29 -10.26
C VAL A 173 -4.97 10.77 -10.07
N ILE A 174 -4.20 11.46 -9.23
CA ILE A 174 -4.37 12.90 -9.01
C ILE A 174 -4.15 13.66 -10.33
N LEU A 175 -3.04 13.41 -11.01
CA LEU A 175 -2.74 14.08 -12.27
C LEU A 175 -3.83 13.84 -13.31
N GLY A 176 -4.27 12.61 -13.50
CA GLY A 176 -5.28 12.29 -14.49
C GLY A 176 -6.68 12.78 -14.15
N VAL A 177 -7.13 12.63 -12.90
CA VAL A 177 -8.47 13.10 -12.48
C VAL A 177 -8.61 14.61 -12.56
N PHE A 178 -7.54 15.34 -12.25
CA PHE A 178 -7.54 16.82 -12.34
C PHE A 178 -7.10 17.33 -13.71
N GLY A 179 -6.83 16.45 -14.68
CA GLY A 179 -6.40 16.83 -16.02
C GLY A 179 -5.05 17.54 -16.07
N LEU A 180 -4.16 17.24 -15.12
CA LEU A 180 -2.84 17.87 -14.99
C LEU A 180 -1.76 17.12 -15.78
N ASP A 181 -2.07 16.00 -16.38
CA ASP A 181 -1.19 15.14 -17.20
C ASP A 181 -1.16 15.53 -18.68
N HIS A 182 -1.86 16.61 -19.07
CA HIS A 182 -1.92 17.08 -20.44
C HIS A 182 -0.70 17.96 -20.78
N GLN A 183 -0.25 17.89 -22.02
CA GLN A 183 0.84 18.70 -22.53
C GLN A 183 0.37 20.10 -22.99
N PRO A 184 1.15 21.18 -22.74
CA PRO A 184 2.43 21.20 -21.98
C PRO A 184 2.19 21.05 -20.48
N MET A 185 2.96 20.13 -19.85
CA MET A 185 2.86 19.90 -18.41
C MET A 185 3.49 21.06 -17.63
N ASP A 186 2.77 21.57 -16.63
CA ASP A 186 3.32 22.50 -15.65
C ASP A 186 4.19 21.77 -14.63
N TRP A 187 5.52 21.92 -14.76
CA TRP A 187 6.49 21.26 -13.90
C TRP A 187 6.35 21.62 -12.43
N HIS A 188 5.95 22.84 -12.08
CA HIS A 188 5.74 23.25 -10.69
C HIS A 188 4.53 22.53 -10.07
N THR A 189 3.47 22.38 -10.85
CA THR A 189 2.29 21.62 -10.41
C THR A 189 2.66 20.14 -10.24
N LEU A 190 3.39 19.54 -11.18
CA LEU A 190 3.86 18.16 -11.07
C LEU A 190 4.72 17.96 -9.83
N GLU A 191 5.74 18.82 -9.61
CA GLU A 191 6.58 18.76 -8.41
C GLU A 191 5.74 18.86 -7.13
N THR A 192 4.78 19.78 -7.07
CA THR A 192 3.91 19.96 -5.90
C THR A 192 3.12 18.70 -5.60
N VAL A 193 2.52 18.07 -6.62
CA VAL A 193 1.76 16.82 -6.45
C VAL A 193 2.66 15.69 -5.96
N VAL A 194 3.79 15.49 -6.62
CA VAL A 194 4.76 14.42 -6.30
C VAL A 194 5.26 14.56 -4.86
N TRP A 195 5.77 15.73 -4.48
CA TRP A 195 6.26 15.98 -3.12
C TRP A 195 5.18 15.85 -2.06
N SER A 196 3.96 16.31 -2.35
CA SER A 196 2.83 16.20 -1.43
C SER A 196 2.44 14.74 -1.17
N CYS A 197 2.36 13.92 -2.21
CA CYS A 197 2.07 12.49 -2.08
C CYS A 197 3.15 11.76 -1.27
N VAL A 198 4.43 12.00 -1.57
CA VAL A 198 5.53 11.35 -0.86
C VAL A 198 5.61 11.80 0.60
N ALA A 199 5.49 13.09 0.87
CA ALA A 199 5.51 13.63 2.23
C ALA A 199 4.35 13.11 3.09
N SER A 200 3.15 12.96 2.51
CA SER A 200 1.96 12.47 3.22
C SER A 200 1.91 10.96 3.38
N SER A 201 2.66 10.18 2.59
CA SER A 201 2.55 8.72 2.52
C SER A 201 2.76 8.02 3.88
N VAL A 202 3.79 8.41 4.64
CA VAL A 202 4.08 7.84 5.96
C VAL A 202 2.98 8.22 6.96
N LEU A 203 2.48 9.46 6.90
CA LEU A 203 1.38 9.93 7.74
C LEU A 203 0.11 9.13 7.46
N VAL A 204 -0.21 8.86 6.19
CA VAL A 204 -1.34 7.98 5.81
C VAL A 204 -1.16 6.58 6.40
N GLY A 205 0.05 6.03 6.34
CA GLY A 205 0.38 4.75 6.96
C GLY A 205 0.19 4.77 8.49
N ASP A 206 0.57 5.85 9.15
CA ASP A 206 0.40 6.00 10.60
C ASP A 206 -1.07 6.17 11.00
N ILE A 207 -1.85 6.94 10.27
CA ILE A 207 -3.30 7.06 10.46
C ILE A 207 -3.97 5.70 10.31
N ALA A 208 -3.62 4.93 9.28
CA ALA A 208 -4.14 3.57 9.09
C ALA A 208 -3.80 2.64 10.26
N ASN A 209 -2.57 2.72 10.78
CA ASN A 209 -2.16 1.99 11.98
C ASN A 209 -2.97 2.38 13.21
N GLN A 210 -3.16 3.67 13.47
CA GLN A 210 -3.94 4.16 14.62
C GLN A 210 -5.42 3.73 14.54
N ILE A 211 -6.04 3.83 13.37
CA ILE A 211 -7.41 3.36 13.15
C ILE A 211 -7.52 1.85 13.43
N TYR A 212 -6.55 1.07 13.01
CA TYR A 212 -6.55 -0.36 13.27
C TYR A 212 -6.39 -0.68 14.77
N GLU A 213 -5.43 -0.04 15.46
CA GLU A 213 -5.20 -0.26 16.90
C GLU A 213 -6.41 0.15 17.75
N SER A 214 -7.00 1.31 17.48
CA SER A 214 -8.19 1.78 18.22
C SER A 214 -9.36 0.79 18.12
N ARG A 215 -9.56 0.16 16.96
CA ARG A 215 -10.57 -0.88 16.76
C ARG A 215 -10.27 -2.15 17.55
N LEU A 216 -8.99 -2.56 17.64
CA LEU A 216 -8.60 -3.72 18.45
C LEU A 216 -8.84 -3.48 19.93
N VAL A 217 -8.54 -2.30 20.44
CA VAL A 217 -8.79 -1.93 21.85
C VAL A 217 -10.28 -1.96 22.14
N SER A 218 -11.11 -1.32 21.30
CA SER A 218 -12.57 -1.30 21.45
C SER A 218 -13.17 -2.71 21.47
N SER A 219 -12.75 -3.59 20.57
CA SER A 219 -13.24 -4.97 20.50
C SER A 219 -12.87 -5.78 21.75
N ARG A 220 -11.66 -5.58 22.29
CA ARG A 220 -11.22 -6.24 23.54
C ARG A 220 -12.01 -5.76 24.75
N GLN A 221 -12.33 -4.47 24.84
CA GLN A 221 -13.13 -3.90 25.92
C GLN A 221 -14.55 -4.48 25.90
N VAL A 222 -15.21 -4.53 24.75
CA VAL A 222 -16.54 -5.12 24.60
C VAL A 222 -16.56 -6.60 25.04
N THR A 223 -15.56 -7.37 24.61
CA THR A 223 -15.45 -8.79 25.01
C THR A 223 -15.21 -8.95 26.51
N ARG A 224 -14.41 -8.07 27.12
CA ARG A 224 -14.15 -8.09 28.55
C ARG A 224 -15.41 -7.74 29.36
N SER A 225 -16.14 -6.71 28.97
CA SER A 225 -17.39 -6.31 29.63
C SER A 225 -18.45 -7.40 29.56
N ALA A 226 -18.58 -8.06 28.39
CA ALA A 226 -19.50 -9.19 28.23
C ALA A 226 -19.14 -10.37 29.16
N ARG A 227 -17.85 -10.70 29.30
CA ARG A 227 -17.41 -11.77 30.23
C ARG A 227 -17.66 -11.43 31.68
N VAL A 228 -17.46 -10.17 32.09
CA VAL A 228 -17.73 -9.72 33.46
C VAL A 228 -19.23 -9.77 33.76
N ALA A 229 -20.08 -9.38 32.82
CA ALA A 229 -21.54 -9.47 32.99
C ALA A 229 -22.02 -10.91 33.18
N VAL A 230 -21.54 -11.86 32.37
CA VAL A 230 -21.89 -13.29 32.52
C VAL A 230 -21.42 -13.84 33.86
N ALA A 231 -20.21 -13.48 34.33
CA ALA A 231 -19.70 -13.95 35.63
C ALA A 231 -20.37 -13.30 36.83
N ALA A 232 -21.14 -12.23 36.67
CA ALA A 232 -21.92 -11.60 37.75
C ALA A 232 -23.35 -12.18 37.87
N ASP A 233 -23.81 -12.89 36.85
CA ASP A 233 -25.12 -13.54 36.82
C ASP A 233 -25.09 -15.02 37.34
N ASP A 234 -23.88 -15.59 37.49
CA ASP A 234 -23.62 -16.92 38.13
C ASP A 234 -23.31 -16.76 39.62
#